data_715b3f8d051c99775c5cabb3fe82d23f
#
_entry.id   715b3f8d051c99775c5cabb3fe82d23f
#
_cell.length_a   1.000
_cell.length_b   1.000
_cell.length_c   1.000
_cell.angle_alpha   90.00
_cell.angle_beta   90.00
_cell.angle_gamma   90.00
#
_symmetry.space_group_name_H-M   'P 1'
#
loop_
_entity.id
_entity.type
_entity.pdbx_description
1 polymer ?
#
loop_
_entity_poly.entity_id
_entity_poly.type
_entity_poly.pdbx_seq_one_letter_code
_entity_poly.pdbx_strand_id
1 'polypeptide(L)'
;MSIFGSDPLKGKHVAVLATDGFEQSELEKPVKALKDAGADVDIVSLKSGSIKGWDQKDWGDKVNVDKTLDEARPADYDALVLPGGQMNPDILRTEPKAVQFAAEFVRAGKVVGAICHGPWLLVEADAVRGKNVTSWSSLKTDIRNAGGHWEDAQVVVDGNLITSRNPGDLPAFNEKLIEKIGGR
;
A
#
# COMPACT_ATOMS: atom_id res chain seq x y z
N MET A 1 27.84 5.40 -7.73
CA MET A 1 27.53 6.83 -8.00
C MET A 1 26.03 6.91 -8.29
N SER A 2 25.24 7.45 -7.36
CA SER A 2 23.80 7.61 -7.55
C SER A 2 23.56 8.69 -8.60
N ILE A 3 22.90 8.31 -9.70
CA ILE A 3 22.57 9.21 -10.81
C ILE A 3 21.33 10.06 -10.49
N PHE A 4 20.73 9.87 -9.31
CA PHE A 4 19.56 10.61 -8.85
C PHE A 4 19.99 11.63 -7.80
N GLY A 5 19.45 12.85 -7.89
CA GLY A 5 19.59 13.83 -6.81
C GLY A 5 19.24 13.16 -5.47
N SER A 6 19.91 13.54 -4.42
CA SER A 6 19.97 12.83 -3.14
C SER A 6 18.61 12.48 -2.51
N ASP A 7 17.50 13.17 -2.86
CA ASP A 7 16.19 12.98 -2.25
C ASP A 7 15.05 13.21 -3.27
N PRO A 8 14.76 12.24 -4.16
CA PRO A 8 13.73 12.42 -5.21
C PRO A 8 12.32 12.63 -4.66
N LEU A 9 12.07 12.26 -3.40
CA LEU A 9 10.77 12.41 -2.74
C LEU A 9 10.77 13.47 -1.62
N LYS A 10 11.75 14.36 -1.63
CA LYS A 10 11.79 15.47 -0.66
C LYS A 10 10.50 16.28 -0.68
N GLY A 11 9.90 16.48 0.51
CA GLY A 11 8.63 17.19 0.67
C GLY A 11 7.38 16.37 0.33
N LYS A 12 7.53 15.09 -0.02
CA LYS A 12 6.41 14.19 -0.23
C LYS A 12 6.02 13.49 1.07
N HIS A 13 4.72 13.37 1.29
CA HIS A 13 4.14 12.69 2.45
C HIS A 13 3.41 11.43 1.99
N VAL A 14 3.72 10.29 2.60
CA VAL A 14 3.14 8.99 2.25
C VAL A 14 2.48 8.38 3.48
N ALA A 15 1.22 7.95 3.34
CA ALA A 15 0.54 7.15 4.33
C ALA A 15 0.72 5.66 4.01
N VAL A 16 1.04 4.87 5.02
CA VAL A 16 1.02 3.40 4.95
C VAL A 16 -0.07 2.92 5.89
N LEU A 17 -1.16 2.41 5.33
CA LEU A 17 -2.31 1.94 6.09
C LEU A 17 -2.19 0.44 6.36
N ALA A 18 -2.11 0.06 7.61
CA ALA A 18 -1.99 -1.33 8.03
C ALA A 18 -2.53 -1.54 9.45
N THR A 19 -2.87 -2.78 9.77
CA THR A 19 -3.18 -3.26 11.11
C THR A 19 -2.44 -4.57 11.38
N ASP A 20 -2.69 -5.22 12.50
CA ASP A 20 -2.03 -6.47 12.88
C ASP A 20 -2.11 -7.54 11.78
N GLY A 21 -1.07 -8.34 11.67
CA GLY A 21 -0.98 -9.41 10.68
C GLY A 21 -0.58 -8.95 9.28
N PHE A 22 -0.07 -7.71 9.14
CA PHE A 22 0.57 -7.30 7.88
C PHE A 22 1.82 -8.15 7.61
N GLU A 23 2.07 -8.49 6.36
CA GLU A 23 3.33 -9.15 6.00
C GLU A 23 4.49 -8.19 6.28
N GLN A 24 5.40 -8.57 7.17
CA GLN A 24 6.44 -7.70 7.71
C GLN A 24 7.26 -7.01 6.62
N SER A 25 7.74 -7.77 5.65
CA SER A 25 8.56 -7.23 4.56
C SER A 25 7.80 -6.25 3.66
N GLU A 26 6.49 -6.44 3.49
CA GLU A 26 5.65 -5.61 2.63
C GLU A 26 5.28 -4.26 3.25
N LEU A 27 5.52 -4.10 4.54
CA LEU A 27 5.46 -2.80 5.20
C LEU A 27 6.86 -2.19 5.35
N GLU A 28 7.79 -2.94 5.93
CA GLU A 28 9.11 -2.40 6.31
C GLU A 28 9.95 -1.99 5.10
N LYS A 29 9.98 -2.80 4.05
CA LYS A 29 10.80 -2.50 2.85
C LYS A 29 10.29 -1.29 2.07
N PRO A 30 8.98 -1.12 1.77
CA PRO A 30 8.48 0.11 1.18
C PRO A 30 8.71 1.34 2.05
N VAL A 31 8.46 1.25 3.36
CA VAL A 31 8.70 2.36 4.30
C VAL A 31 10.16 2.78 4.25
N LYS A 32 11.09 1.82 4.32
CA LYS A 32 12.51 2.11 4.24
C LYS A 32 12.88 2.76 2.91
N ALA A 33 12.43 2.20 1.80
CA ALA A 33 12.73 2.72 0.45
C ALA A 33 12.22 4.15 0.26
N LEU A 34 11.02 4.45 0.73
CA LEU A 34 10.41 5.78 0.64
C LEU A 34 11.16 6.80 1.50
N LYS A 35 11.52 6.43 2.74
CA LYS A 35 12.32 7.27 3.63
C LYS A 35 13.73 7.52 3.07
N ASP A 36 14.37 6.49 2.56
CA ASP A 36 15.69 6.61 1.91
C ASP A 36 15.65 7.51 0.67
N ALA A 37 14.50 7.61 0.02
CA ALA A 37 14.25 8.52 -1.10
C ALA A 37 13.84 9.95 -0.68
N GLY A 38 13.74 10.23 0.62
CA GLY A 38 13.47 11.55 1.18
C GLY A 38 12.01 11.84 1.55
N ALA A 39 11.11 10.87 1.46
CA ALA A 39 9.70 11.05 1.85
C ALA A 39 9.51 11.03 3.37
N ASP A 40 8.54 11.80 3.84
CA ASP A 40 7.94 11.61 5.16
C ASP A 40 6.89 10.50 5.08
N VAL A 41 6.96 9.54 5.98
CA VAL A 41 6.07 8.37 5.98
C VAL A 41 5.41 8.23 7.34
N ASP A 42 4.07 8.17 7.33
CA ASP A 42 3.27 7.87 8.51
C ASP A 42 2.67 6.46 8.41
N ILE A 43 2.82 5.68 9.47
CA ILE A 43 2.07 4.45 9.68
C ILE A 43 0.71 4.84 10.25
N VAL A 44 -0.34 4.59 9.46
CA VAL A 44 -1.73 4.87 9.82
C VAL A 44 -2.43 3.56 10.16
N SER A 45 -3.14 3.52 11.27
CA SER A 45 -3.85 2.32 11.70
C SER A 45 -5.17 2.62 12.41
N LEU A 46 -5.86 1.56 12.84
CA LEU A 46 -7.15 1.62 13.52
C LEU A 46 -7.06 2.19 14.92
N LYS A 47 -5.93 1.94 15.61
CA LYS A 47 -5.69 2.34 17.00
C LYS A 47 -4.28 2.87 17.16
N SER A 48 -4.10 3.72 18.16
CA SER A 48 -2.76 4.17 18.58
C SER A 48 -1.95 3.03 19.22
N GLY A 49 -0.66 3.25 19.38
CA GLY A 49 0.27 2.29 19.97
C GLY A 49 1.11 1.60 18.90
N SER A 50 0.99 0.31 18.75
CA SER A 50 1.75 -0.47 17.78
C SER A 50 0.89 -1.53 17.11
N ILE A 51 1.30 -1.92 15.90
CA ILE A 51 0.76 -3.07 15.17
C ILE A 51 1.85 -4.12 15.01
N LYS A 52 1.44 -5.39 14.97
CA LYS A 52 2.36 -6.54 14.91
C LYS A 52 2.33 -7.18 13.54
N GLY A 53 3.52 -7.34 12.96
CA GLY A 53 3.70 -7.97 11.66
C GLY A 53 3.61 -9.49 11.74
N TRP A 54 3.36 -10.10 10.58
CA TRP A 54 3.50 -11.50 10.33
C TRP A 54 4.75 -11.72 9.48
N ASP A 55 5.68 -12.57 9.93
CA ASP A 55 6.92 -12.87 9.22
C ASP A 55 6.87 -14.30 8.68
N GLN A 56 6.35 -14.44 7.47
CA GLN A 56 6.25 -15.68 6.70
C GLN A 56 5.45 -16.80 7.39
N LYS A 57 5.83 -17.22 8.61
CA LYS A 57 5.28 -18.39 9.32
C LYS A 57 4.88 -18.12 10.76
N ASP A 58 5.24 -16.97 11.30
CA ASP A 58 4.99 -16.63 12.70
C ASP A 58 4.88 -15.11 12.87
N TRP A 59 4.50 -14.69 14.05
CA TRP A 59 4.49 -13.28 14.41
C TRP A 59 5.90 -12.69 14.36
N GLY A 60 6.01 -11.55 13.71
CA GLY A 60 7.24 -10.77 13.56
C GLY A 60 7.32 -9.57 14.49
N ASP A 61 7.92 -8.50 13.97
CA ASP A 61 8.19 -7.28 14.72
C ASP A 61 6.93 -6.41 14.91
N LYS A 62 6.99 -5.57 15.93
CA LYS A 62 6.00 -4.51 16.14
C LYS A 62 6.48 -3.22 15.48
N VAL A 63 5.53 -2.47 14.93
CA VAL A 63 5.76 -1.15 14.34
C VAL A 63 4.88 -0.14 15.06
N ASN A 64 5.45 1.02 15.41
CA ASN A 64 4.68 2.09 16.04
C ASN A 64 3.70 2.71 15.04
N VAL A 65 2.50 3.00 15.52
CA VAL A 65 1.48 3.74 14.77
C VAL A 65 1.73 5.23 14.96
N ASP A 66 1.90 5.95 13.85
CA ASP A 66 2.11 7.40 13.87
C ASP A 66 0.79 8.15 14.02
N LYS A 67 -0.26 7.71 13.33
CA LYS A 67 -1.60 8.30 13.38
C LYS A 67 -2.68 7.22 13.29
N THR A 68 -3.79 7.47 13.97
CA THR A 68 -5.01 6.70 13.76
C THR A 68 -5.77 7.23 12.55
N LEU A 69 -6.74 6.46 12.04
CA LEU A 69 -7.64 6.91 10.97
C LEU A 69 -8.47 8.15 11.35
N ASP A 70 -8.69 8.38 12.64
CA ASP A 70 -9.38 9.59 13.10
C ASP A 70 -8.49 10.84 13.04
N GLU A 71 -7.18 10.67 13.10
CA GLU A 71 -6.19 11.75 13.05
C GLU A 71 -5.67 12.01 11.62
N ALA A 72 -5.57 10.97 10.80
CA ALA A 72 -5.02 11.05 9.46
C ALA A 72 -6.08 11.52 8.45
N ARG A 73 -5.73 12.52 7.64
CA ARG A 73 -6.59 12.99 6.54
C ARG A 73 -5.94 12.71 5.20
N PRO A 74 -6.64 12.10 4.24
CA PRO A 74 -6.07 11.84 2.89
C PRO A 74 -5.51 13.10 2.22
N ALA A 75 -6.09 14.27 2.49
CA ALA A 75 -5.63 15.55 1.95
C ALA A 75 -4.19 15.92 2.36
N ASP A 76 -3.69 15.39 3.49
CA ASP A 76 -2.36 15.69 4.01
C ASP A 76 -1.26 14.82 3.37
N TYR A 77 -1.63 13.90 2.49
CA TYR A 77 -0.70 12.94 1.88
C TYR A 77 -0.70 13.01 0.36
N ASP A 78 0.44 12.71 -0.23
CA ASP A 78 0.63 12.60 -1.68
C ASP A 78 0.36 11.19 -2.20
N ALA A 79 0.52 10.17 -1.37
CA ALA A 79 0.38 8.78 -1.76
C ALA A 79 -0.05 7.87 -0.60
N LEU A 80 -0.58 6.71 -0.96
CA LEU A 80 -0.99 5.64 -0.05
C LEU A 80 -0.30 4.34 -0.42
N VAL A 81 0.19 3.60 0.58
CA VAL A 81 0.69 2.24 0.44
C VAL A 81 -0.16 1.29 1.28
N LEU A 82 -0.57 0.20 0.67
CA LEU A 82 -1.37 -0.86 1.27
C LEU A 82 -0.55 -2.17 1.30
N PRO A 83 0.13 -2.48 2.41
CA PRO A 83 0.79 -3.77 2.60
C PRO A 83 -0.22 -4.92 2.56
N GLY A 84 0.28 -6.13 2.31
CA GLY A 84 -0.52 -7.33 2.37
C GLY A 84 -0.42 -8.05 3.72
N GLY A 85 -0.15 -9.34 3.67
CA GLY A 85 -0.50 -10.26 4.73
C GLY A 85 -1.97 -10.61 4.61
N GLN A 86 -2.36 -11.79 5.03
CA GLN A 86 -3.76 -12.21 4.88
C GLN A 86 -4.68 -11.54 5.90
N MET A 87 -4.26 -11.40 7.15
CA MET A 87 -5.07 -10.83 8.22
C MET A 87 -5.29 -9.33 8.10
N ASN A 88 -4.23 -8.59 7.79
CA ASN A 88 -4.26 -7.14 7.73
C ASN A 88 -5.37 -6.59 6.81
N PRO A 89 -5.39 -6.85 5.51
CA PRO A 89 -6.44 -6.32 4.65
C PRO A 89 -7.81 -6.97 4.90
N ASP A 90 -7.86 -8.19 5.43
CA ASP A 90 -9.12 -8.83 5.82
C ASP A 90 -9.79 -8.07 6.97
N ILE A 91 -9.03 -7.63 7.95
CA ILE A 91 -9.53 -6.79 9.04
C ILE A 91 -9.90 -5.40 8.51
N LEU A 92 -9.01 -4.75 7.75
CA LEU A 92 -9.23 -3.39 7.27
C LEU A 92 -10.48 -3.26 6.39
N ARG A 93 -10.78 -4.26 5.56
CA ARG A 93 -11.96 -4.21 4.68
C ARG A 93 -13.28 -4.23 5.43
N THR A 94 -13.31 -4.65 6.69
CA THR A 94 -14.50 -4.60 7.56
C THR A 94 -14.68 -3.26 8.26
N GLU A 95 -13.71 -2.38 8.18
CA GLU A 95 -13.68 -1.06 8.84
C GLU A 95 -14.05 0.06 7.85
N PRO A 96 -15.26 0.64 7.93
CA PRO A 96 -15.70 1.65 6.97
C PRO A 96 -14.74 2.84 6.83
N LYS A 97 -14.10 3.27 7.91
CA LYS A 97 -13.13 4.36 7.88
C LYS A 97 -11.89 4.01 7.07
N ALA A 98 -11.41 2.76 7.14
CA ALA A 98 -10.27 2.30 6.36
C ALA A 98 -10.61 2.23 4.87
N VAL A 99 -11.78 1.69 4.55
CA VAL A 99 -12.28 1.62 3.17
C VAL A 99 -12.43 3.02 2.57
N GLN A 100 -13.04 3.94 3.31
CA GLN A 100 -13.22 5.32 2.87
C GLN A 100 -11.88 6.03 2.68
N PHE A 101 -10.93 5.85 3.60
CA PHE A 101 -9.59 6.42 3.51
C PHE A 101 -8.90 6.02 2.20
N ALA A 102 -8.88 4.72 1.87
CA ALA A 102 -8.32 4.24 0.61
C ALA A 102 -9.08 4.76 -0.62
N ALA A 103 -10.42 4.76 -0.57
CA ALA A 103 -11.25 5.26 -1.66
C ALA A 103 -10.99 6.73 -1.99
N GLU A 104 -10.74 7.55 -0.98
CA GLU A 104 -10.47 8.99 -1.17
C GLU A 104 -9.15 9.23 -1.92
N PHE A 105 -8.10 8.45 -1.64
CA PHE A 105 -6.85 8.53 -2.40
C PHE A 105 -7.06 8.20 -3.88
N VAL A 106 -7.80 7.15 -4.17
CA VAL A 106 -8.09 6.74 -5.56
C VAL A 106 -8.93 7.79 -6.28
N ARG A 107 -9.98 8.29 -5.64
CA ARG A 107 -10.84 9.35 -6.23
C ARG A 107 -10.10 10.66 -6.46
N ALA A 108 -9.16 11.01 -5.60
CA ALA A 108 -8.33 12.19 -5.77
C ALA A 108 -7.23 12.02 -6.84
N GLY A 109 -7.09 10.85 -7.44
CA GLY A 109 -6.06 10.56 -8.43
C GLY A 109 -4.65 10.51 -7.85
N LYS A 110 -4.50 10.32 -6.54
CA LYS A 110 -3.21 10.18 -5.88
C LYS A 110 -2.59 8.80 -6.15
N VAL A 111 -1.29 8.70 -5.98
CA VAL A 111 -0.58 7.42 -6.14
C VAL A 111 -1.01 6.46 -5.03
N VAL A 112 -1.45 5.27 -5.42
CA VAL A 112 -1.81 4.18 -4.51
C VAL A 112 -1.04 2.94 -4.92
N GLY A 113 -0.26 2.40 -4.00
CA GLY A 113 0.43 1.13 -4.17
C GLY A 113 -0.16 0.06 -3.26
N ALA A 114 -0.50 -1.10 -3.81
CA ALA A 114 -1.01 -2.24 -3.04
C ALA A 114 -0.30 -3.52 -3.46
N ILE A 115 0.10 -4.32 -2.49
CA ILE A 115 0.84 -5.55 -2.75
C ILE A 115 0.18 -6.75 -2.07
N CYS A 116 0.30 -7.92 -2.70
CA CYS A 116 -0.12 -9.22 -2.17
C CYS A 116 -1.65 -9.26 -1.93
N HIS A 117 -2.09 -9.35 -0.67
CA HIS A 117 -3.50 -9.27 -0.29
C HIS A 117 -4.00 -7.82 -0.10
N GLY A 118 -3.11 -6.84 -0.13
CA GLY A 118 -3.46 -5.42 -0.02
C GLY A 118 -4.60 -4.96 -0.94
N PRO A 119 -4.68 -5.42 -2.20
CA PRO A 119 -5.78 -5.10 -3.10
C PRO A 119 -7.19 -5.47 -2.62
N TRP A 120 -7.35 -6.32 -1.61
CA TRP A 120 -8.68 -6.60 -1.03
C TRP A 120 -9.36 -5.32 -0.53
N LEU A 121 -8.58 -4.41 0.04
CA LEU A 121 -9.15 -3.13 0.48
C LEU A 121 -9.62 -2.27 -0.71
N LEU A 122 -8.92 -2.34 -1.83
CA LEU A 122 -9.33 -1.68 -3.08
C LEU A 122 -10.58 -2.33 -3.70
N VAL A 123 -10.73 -3.64 -3.58
CA VAL A 123 -11.96 -4.35 -3.98
C VAL A 123 -13.14 -3.83 -3.18
N GLU A 124 -13.01 -3.74 -1.86
CA GLU A 124 -14.04 -3.23 -0.96
C GLU A 124 -14.40 -1.77 -1.24
N ALA A 125 -13.41 -0.97 -1.62
CA ALA A 125 -13.58 0.44 -1.98
C ALA A 125 -14.13 0.68 -3.40
N ASP A 126 -14.48 -0.38 -4.15
CA ASP A 126 -14.86 -0.33 -5.59
C ASP A 126 -13.82 0.41 -6.45
N ALA A 127 -12.55 0.24 -6.13
CA ALA A 127 -11.45 0.98 -6.75
C ALA A 127 -10.67 0.19 -7.81
N VAL A 128 -11.04 -1.06 -8.07
CA VAL A 128 -10.40 -1.91 -9.11
C VAL A 128 -11.20 -1.99 -10.40
N ARG A 129 -12.44 -1.53 -10.42
CA ARG A 129 -13.31 -1.60 -11.58
C ARG A 129 -12.70 -0.92 -12.79
N GLY A 130 -12.58 -1.68 -13.89
CA GLY A 130 -11.97 -1.20 -15.14
C GLY A 130 -10.46 -0.98 -15.08
N LYS A 131 -9.80 -1.38 -13.99
CA LYS A 131 -8.35 -1.22 -13.81
C LYS A 131 -7.59 -2.51 -14.12
N ASN A 132 -6.41 -2.35 -14.70
CA ASN A 132 -5.45 -3.44 -14.81
C ASN A 132 -4.69 -3.55 -13.49
N VAL A 133 -4.74 -4.72 -12.86
CA VAL A 133 -4.13 -4.94 -11.54
C VAL A 133 -3.57 -6.35 -11.43
N THR A 134 -2.64 -6.51 -10.49
CA THR A 134 -2.21 -7.81 -10.01
C THR A 134 -2.37 -7.88 -8.49
N SER A 135 -2.13 -9.05 -7.93
CA SER A 135 -2.23 -9.31 -6.49
C SER A 135 -1.63 -10.67 -6.16
N TRP A 136 -1.68 -11.04 -4.88
CA TRP A 136 -1.56 -12.45 -4.52
C TRP A 136 -2.59 -13.28 -5.31
N SER A 137 -2.16 -14.42 -5.83
CA SER A 137 -2.93 -15.20 -6.81
C SER A 137 -4.34 -15.61 -6.34
N SER A 138 -4.54 -15.77 -5.04
CA SER A 138 -5.85 -16.17 -4.50
C SER A 138 -6.94 -15.09 -4.66
N LEU A 139 -6.54 -13.83 -4.89
CA LEU A 139 -7.47 -12.71 -5.08
C LEU A 139 -7.96 -12.54 -6.52
N LYS A 140 -7.45 -13.35 -7.45
CA LYS A 140 -7.76 -13.24 -8.88
C LYS A 140 -9.25 -13.20 -9.17
N THR A 141 -10.01 -14.12 -8.59
CA THR A 141 -11.46 -14.19 -8.79
C THR A 141 -12.18 -13.01 -8.14
N ASP A 142 -11.76 -12.60 -6.93
CA ASP A 142 -12.34 -11.45 -6.24
C ASP A 142 -12.18 -10.15 -7.04
N ILE A 143 -10.99 -9.93 -7.59
CA ILE A 143 -10.69 -8.78 -8.43
C ILE A 143 -11.52 -8.79 -9.72
N ARG A 144 -11.63 -9.94 -10.39
CA ARG A 144 -12.46 -10.09 -11.60
C ARG A 144 -13.92 -9.84 -11.31
N ASN A 145 -14.44 -10.38 -10.22
CA ASN A 145 -15.83 -10.17 -9.81
C ASN A 145 -16.10 -8.70 -9.45
N ALA A 146 -15.10 -7.98 -8.96
CA ALA A 146 -15.16 -6.54 -8.72
C ALA A 146 -14.99 -5.67 -9.98
N GLY A 147 -14.85 -6.31 -11.16
CA GLY A 147 -14.73 -5.60 -12.44
C GLY A 147 -13.31 -5.23 -12.84
N GLY A 148 -12.29 -5.71 -12.13
CA GLY A 148 -10.88 -5.50 -12.45
C GLY A 148 -10.36 -6.48 -13.51
N HIS A 149 -9.30 -6.11 -14.19
CA HIS A 149 -8.55 -6.96 -15.12
C HIS A 149 -7.28 -7.46 -14.43
N TRP A 150 -7.33 -8.69 -13.95
CA TRP A 150 -6.20 -9.30 -13.24
C TRP A 150 -5.20 -9.92 -14.21
N GLU A 151 -3.92 -9.60 -14.02
CA GLU A 151 -2.82 -10.21 -14.75
C GLU A 151 -1.71 -10.68 -13.82
N ASP A 152 -1.04 -11.76 -14.16
CA ASP A 152 0.08 -12.30 -13.40
C ASP A 152 1.36 -11.61 -13.84
N ALA A 153 1.72 -10.53 -13.15
CA ALA A 153 2.92 -9.76 -13.43
C ALA A 153 3.57 -9.25 -12.14
N GLN A 154 4.86 -9.06 -12.17
CA GLN A 154 5.65 -8.59 -11.04
C GLN A 154 5.18 -7.22 -10.52
N VAL A 155 4.84 -6.33 -11.42
CA VAL A 155 4.27 -5.04 -11.12
C VAL A 155 3.34 -4.62 -12.26
N VAL A 156 2.16 -4.13 -11.91
CA VAL A 156 1.18 -3.57 -12.84
C VAL A 156 0.94 -2.12 -12.47
N VAL A 157 1.08 -1.25 -13.43
CA VAL A 157 0.83 0.20 -13.29
C VAL A 157 -0.33 0.58 -14.20
N ASP A 158 -1.42 1.04 -13.60
CA ASP A 158 -2.55 1.61 -14.32
C ASP A 158 -2.82 3.03 -13.79
N GLY A 159 -2.39 4.03 -14.54
CA GLY A 159 -2.40 5.41 -14.08
C GLY A 159 -1.54 5.58 -12.82
N ASN A 160 -2.17 5.96 -11.73
CA ASN A 160 -1.54 6.12 -10.43
C ASN A 160 -1.74 4.92 -9.47
N LEU A 161 -2.34 3.84 -9.97
CA LEU A 161 -2.47 2.59 -9.22
C LEU A 161 -1.34 1.64 -9.56
N ILE A 162 -0.60 1.20 -8.54
CA ILE A 162 0.54 0.30 -8.65
C ILE A 162 0.24 -0.94 -7.83
N THR A 163 0.31 -2.12 -8.46
CA THR A 163 0.06 -3.38 -7.75
C THR A 163 1.16 -4.40 -8.01
N SER A 164 1.41 -5.26 -7.03
CA SER A 164 2.38 -6.38 -7.07
C SER A 164 1.83 -7.61 -6.34
N ARG A 165 2.47 -8.77 -6.49
CA ARG A 165 1.92 -10.07 -6.10
C ARG A 165 2.33 -10.55 -4.71
N ASN A 166 3.61 -10.37 -4.36
CA ASN A 166 4.22 -11.01 -3.20
C ASN A 166 5.54 -10.32 -2.81
N PRO A 167 6.17 -10.71 -1.67
CA PRO A 167 7.43 -10.10 -1.25
C PRO A 167 8.57 -10.15 -2.25
N GLY A 168 8.60 -11.15 -3.13
CA GLY A 168 9.60 -11.26 -4.21
C GLY A 168 9.52 -10.12 -5.22
N ASP A 169 8.38 -9.46 -5.32
CA ASP A 169 8.14 -8.32 -6.24
C ASP A 169 8.52 -6.96 -5.63
N LEU A 170 8.88 -6.90 -4.34
CA LEU A 170 9.12 -5.64 -3.63
C LEU A 170 10.15 -4.72 -4.30
N PRO A 171 11.26 -5.18 -4.88
CA PRO A 171 12.18 -4.28 -5.57
C PRO A 171 11.50 -3.49 -6.70
N ALA A 172 10.75 -4.17 -7.57
CA ALA A 172 10.04 -3.53 -8.68
C ALA A 172 8.88 -2.64 -8.17
N PHE A 173 8.15 -3.10 -7.15
CA PHE A 173 7.08 -2.34 -6.50
C PHE A 173 7.60 -1.02 -5.93
N ASN A 174 8.68 -1.07 -5.14
CA ASN A 174 9.28 0.10 -4.51
C ASN A 174 9.83 1.09 -5.55
N GLU A 175 10.46 0.59 -6.61
CA GLU A 175 10.95 1.42 -7.70
C GLU A 175 9.82 2.21 -8.36
N LYS A 176 8.70 1.53 -8.68
CA LYS A 176 7.52 2.19 -9.29
C LYS A 176 6.83 3.16 -8.35
N LEU A 177 6.77 2.88 -7.05
CA LEU A 177 6.27 3.83 -6.06
C LEU A 177 7.09 5.12 -6.08
N ILE A 178 8.41 5.02 -5.97
CA ILE A 178 9.31 6.19 -5.96
C ILE A 178 9.18 6.97 -7.27
N GLU A 179 9.18 6.30 -8.40
CA GLU A 179 9.00 6.90 -9.72
C GLU A 179 7.71 7.71 -9.81
N LYS A 180 6.58 7.09 -9.47
CA LYS A 180 5.26 7.73 -9.59
C LYS A 180 5.04 8.84 -8.56
N ILE A 181 5.45 8.66 -7.32
CA ILE A 181 5.34 9.70 -6.29
C ILE A 181 6.23 10.90 -6.63
N GLY A 182 7.40 10.64 -7.23
CA GLY A 182 8.30 11.68 -7.72
C GLY A 182 7.85 12.40 -8.99
N GLY A 183 6.73 11.99 -9.59
CA GLY A 183 6.17 12.65 -10.79
C GLY A 183 6.84 12.27 -12.11
N ARG A 184 7.34 11.04 -12.22
CA ARG A 184 8.03 10.53 -13.42
C ARG A 184 7.23 9.45 -14.12
#